data_978b5f423af51b2d340e2ba7f65cf9ef
#
_entry.id   978b5f423af51b2d340e2ba7f65cf9ef
#
_cell.length_a   1.000
_cell.length_b   1.000
_cell.length_c   1.000
_cell.angle_alpha   90.00
_cell.angle_beta   90.00
_cell.angle_gamma   90.00
#
_symmetry.space_group_name_H-M   'P 1'
#
loop_
_entity.id
_entity.type
_entity.pdbx_description
1 polymer ?
#
loop_
_entity_poly.entity_id
_entity_poly.type
_entity_poly.pdbx_seq_one_letter_code
_entity_poly.pdbx_strand_id
1 'polypeptide(L)'
;MQALEERFPEVRFYNPALIEVQDDVRIGEGTRIGSFTLIHAGAKIGASTTIGSHCNICECSIGDRVSIQTACHITRGVVIEDDVFVGPGVITLNDHLMNGVLCAPRICQGAKIGGGSVILPGIVIGERALIGAGSVVRRDVPPGATVVGNSARPTIAKHASTTA
;
A
#
# COMPACT_ATOMS: atom_id res chain seq x y z
N MET A 1 -6.28 28.57 -4.52
CA MET A 1 -5.84 27.14 -4.61
C MET A 1 -6.45 26.59 -5.87
N GLN A 2 -5.64 26.06 -6.79
CA GLN A 2 -6.14 25.47 -8.04
C GLN A 2 -6.96 24.22 -7.72
N ALA A 3 -8.06 23.98 -8.44
CA ALA A 3 -8.89 22.80 -8.22
C ALA A 3 -8.10 21.51 -8.52
N LEU A 4 -8.38 20.42 -7.81
CA LEU A 4 -7.67 19.14 -8.01
C LEU A 4 -7.81 18.62 -9.45
N GLU A 5 -8.97 18.80 -10.05
CA GLU A 5 -9.27 18.39 -11.42
C GLU A 5 -8.47 19.19 -12.47
N GLU A 6 -8.11 20.43 -12.17
CA GLU A 6 -7.21 21.23 -13.01
C GLU A 6 -5.73 20.83 -12.84
N ARG A 7 -5.32 20.45 -11.61
CA ARG A 7 -3.96 19.96 -11.35
C ARG A 7 -3.71 18.58 -11.95
N PHE A 8 -4.75 17.74 -11.97
CA PHE A 8 -4.66 16.34 -12.39
C PHE A 8 -5.84 15.96 -13.30
N PRO A 9 -5.87 16.42 -14.55
CA PRO A 9 -7.04 16.28 -15.43
C PRO A 9 -7.38 14.83 -15.81
N GLU A 10 -6.42 13.91 -15.70
CA GLU A 10 -6.60 12.50 -16.03
C GLU A 10 -6.81 11.61 -14.79
N VAL A 11 -6.98 12.23 -13.60
CA VAL A 11 -7.21 11.55 -12.33
C VAL A 11 -8.66 11.73 -11.91
N ARG A 12 -9.29 10.65 -11.47
CA ARG A 12 -10.66 10.70 -10.95
C ARG A 12 -10.68 10.85 -9.44
N PHE A 13 -11.16 11.98 -8.95
CA PHE A 13 -11.46 12.21 -7.53
C PHE A 13 -12.94 11.97 -7.29
N TYR A 14 -13.30 11.06 -6.34
CA TYR A 14 -14.72 10.75 -6.08
C TYR A 14 -15.47 11.88 -5.40
N ASN A 15 -14.80 12.64 -4.55
CA ASN A 15 -15.32 13.88 -3.99
C ASN A 15 -14.15 14.85 -3.73
N PRO A 16 -13.80 15.70 -4.72
CA PRO A 16 -12.63 16.57 -4.61
C PRO A 16 -12.63 17.49 -3.38
N ALA A 17 -13.80 17.91 -2.93
CA ALA A 17 -13.94 18.80 -1.76
C ALA A 17 -13.54 18.13 -0.43
N LEU A 18 -13.47 16.80 -0.42
CA LEU A 18 -13.13 15.99 0.76
C LEU A 18 -11.78 15.26 0.59
N ILE A 19 -10.95 15.73 -0.31
CA ILE A 19 -9.63 15.14 -0.59
C ILE A 19 -8.60 16.25 -0.47
N GLU A 20 -7.52 15.98 0.26
CA GLU A 20 -6.37 16.88 0.32
C GLU A 20 -5.19 16.27 -0.44
N VAL A 21 -4.65 17.02 -1.40
CA VAL A 21 -3.42 16.68 -2.12
C VAL A 21 -2.45 17.84 -1.96
N GLN A 22 -1.38 17.61 -1.23
CA GLN A 22 -0.35 18.60 -0.95
C GLN A 22 0.53 18.89 -2.18
N ASP A 23 1.53 19.73 -2.02
CA ASP A 23 2.41 20.13 -3.12
C ASP A 23 3.37 19.01 -3.54
N ASP A 24 3.98 19.13 -4.72
CA ASP A 24 4.95 18.18 -5.29
C ASP A 24 4.45 16.73 -5.39
N VAL A 25 3.14 16.51 -5.34
CA VAL A 25 2.54 15.20 -5.59
C VAL A 25 2.46 14.93 -7.08
N ARG A 26 2.77 13.69 -7.48
CA ARG A 26 2.60 13.21 -8.86
C ARG A 26 1.61 12.05 -8.85
N ILE A 27 0.62 12.10 -9.74
CA ILE A 27 -0.39 11.05 -9.90
C ILE A 27 -0.51 10.72 -11.39
N GLY A 28 -0.34 9.45 -11.73
CA GLY A 28 -0.46 8.96 -13.11
C GLY A 28 -1.90 8.93 -13.62
N GLU A 29 -2.03 8.91 -14.92
CA GLU A 29 -3.31 8.90 -15.64
C GLU A 29 -4.21 7.72 -15.23
N GLY A 30 -5.51 7.89 -15.28
CA GLY A 30 -6.49 6.85 -14.98
C GLY A 30 -6.57 6.45 -13.51
N THR A 31 -5.77 7.09 -12.64
CA THR A 31 -5.80 6.81 -11.19
C THR A 31 -7.07 7.36 -10.55
N ARG A 32 -7.57 6.67 -9.53
CA ARG A 32 -8.81 6.97 -8.81
C ARG A 32 -8.54 7.17 -7.32
N ILE A 33 -9.01 8.29 -6.77
CA ILE A 33 -8.79 8.66 -5.37
C ILE A 33 -10.13 8.77 -4.65
N GLY A 34 -10.28 8.01 -3.56
CA GLY A 34 -11.47 8.02 -2.69
C GLY A 34 -11.53 9.22 -1.76
N SER A 35 -12.74 9.51 -1.28
CA SER A 35 -13.02 10.63 -0.38
C SER A 35 -12.30 10.52 0.97
N PHE A 36 -12.08 11.65 1.63
CA PHE A 36 -11.40 11.75 2.93
C PHE A 36 -9.96 11.20 2.92
N THR A 37 -9.32 11.22 1.76
CA THR A 37 -7.93 10.80 1.59
C THR A 37 -7.01 12.00 1.63
N LEU A 38 -5.91 11.87 2.37
CA LEU A 38 -4.83 12.83 2.43
C LEU A 38 -3.61 12.27 1.70
N ILE A 39 -3.09 13.01 0.73
CA ILE A 39 -1.86 12.68 0.00
C ILE A 39 -0.84 13.76 0.31
N HIS A 40 0.22 13.38 1.01
CA HIS A 40 1.26 14.29 1.46
C HIS A 40 2.22 14.67 0.35
N ALA A 41 2.89 15.81 0.55
CA ALA A 41 3.87 16.36 -0.36
C ALA A 41 4.95 15.33 -0.74
N GLY A 42 5.36 15.34 -2.00
CA GLY A 42 6.39 14.46 -2.54
C GLY A 42 5.95 13.04 -2.86
N ALA A 43 4.69 12.66 -2.58
CA ALA A 43 4.18 11.34 -2.94
C ALA A 43 4.14 11.16 -4.48
N LYS A 44 4.49 9.95 -4.92
CA LYS A 44 4.47 9.55 -6.33
C LYS A 44 3.57 8.35 -6.49
N ILE A 45 2.52 8.50 -7.28
CA ILE A 45 1.51 7.46 -7.54
C ILE A 45 1.48 7.20 -9.04
N GLY A 46 1.61 5.96 -9.44
CA GLY A 46 1.60 5.53 -10.83
C GLY A 46 0.22 5.59 -11.48
N ALA A 47 0.16 5.13 -12.73
CA ALA A 47 -1.03 5.13 -13.55
C ALA A 47 -2.01 4.00 -13.19
N SER A 48 -3.30 4.20 -13.50
CA SER A 48 -4.36 3.20 -13.32
C SER A 48 -4.46 2.63 -11.88
N THR A 49 -3.93 3.35 -10.90
CA THR A 49 -3.93 2.98 -9.48
C THR A 49 -5.23 3.40 -8.81
N THR A 50 -5.64 2.69 -7.79
CA THR A 50 -6.82 3.04 -6.98
C THR A 50 -6.40 3.24 -5.53
N ILE A 51 -6.71 4.41 -4.98
CA ILE A 51 -6.58 4.71 -3.56
C ILE A 51 -7.99 4.82 -2.98
N GLY A 52 -8.31 3.96 -2.04
CA GLY A 52 -9.60 3.97 -1.36
C GLY A 52 -9.83 5.19 -0.49
N SER A 53 -11.02 5.31 0.07
CA SER A 53 -11.37 6.42 0.98
C SER A 53 -10.66 6.29 2.34
N HIS A 54 -10.53 7.43 3.04
CA HIS A 54 -9.90 7.50 4.37
C HIS A 54 -8.45 7.00 4.43
N CYS A 55 -7.73 7.10 3.33
CA CYS A 55 -6.32 6.74 3.30
C CYS A 55 -5.43 7.93 3.67
N ASN A 56 -4.31 7.62 4.31
CA ASN A 56 -3.23 8.56 4.56
C ASN A 56 -2.00 8.08 3.79
N ILE A 57 -1.63 8.80 2.74
CA ILE A 57 -0.52 8.47 1.84
C ILE A 57 0.60 9.48 2.06
N CYS A 58 1.62 9.08 2.79
CA CYS A 58 2.78 9.94 3.04
C CYS A 58 3.69 10.03 1.80
N GLU A 59 4.81 10.73 1.92
CA GLU A 59 5.86 10.80 0.89
C GLU A 59 6.40 9.40 0.58
N CYS A 60 5.87 8.75 -0.43
CA CYS A 60 6.17 7.37 -0.81
C CYS A 60 6.15 7.20 -2.33
N SER A 61 6.51 6.02 -2.81
CA SER A 61 6.44 5.66 -4.23
C SER A 61 5.49 4.48 -4.42
N ILE A 62 4.44 4.68 -5.21
CA ILE A 62 3.43 3.67 -5.55
C ILE A 62 3.46 3.50 -7.06
N GLY A 63 3.58 2.27 -7.52
CA GLY A 63 3.63 1.90 -8.93
C GLY A 63 2.29 1.97 -9.64
N ASP A 64 2.25 1.37 -10.82
CA ASP A 64 1.07 1.31 -11.67
C ASP A 64 0.13 0.17 -11.26
N ARG A 65 -1.17 0.33 -11.55
CA ARG A 65 -2.20 -0.70 -11.35
C ARG A 65 -2.25 -1.25 -9.91
N VAL A 66 -1.78 -0.45 -8.97
CA VAL A 66 -1.87 -0.78 -7.54
C VAL A 66 -3.30 -0.54 -7.04
N SER A 67 -3.76 -1.41 -6.15
CA SER A 67 -5.06 -1.25 -5.49
C SER A 67 -4.86 -1.12 -4.00
N ILE A 68 -4.98 0.09 -3.46
CA ILE A 68 -5.00 0.35 -2.02
C ILE A 68 -6.44 0.55 -1.59
N GLN A 69 -6.91 -0.29 -0.68
CA GLN A 69 -8.27 -0.26 -0.19
C GLN A 69 -8.46 0.82 0.89
N THR A 70 -9.65 0.91 1.47
CA THR A 70 -10.02 1.96 2.42
C THR A 70 -9.21 1.93 3.72
N ALA A 71 -9.05 3.09 4.35
CA ALA A 71 -8.47 3.27 5.69
C ALA A 71 -7.02 2.75 5.82
N CYS A 72 -6.23 2.81 4.75
CA CYS A 72 -4.82 2.44 4.78
C CYS A 72 -3.94 3.62 5.19
N HIS A 73 -2.85 3.31 5.91
CA HIS A 73 -1.79 4.26 6.22
C HIS A 73 -0.47 3.80 5.58
N ILE A 74 -0.02 4.50 4.56
CA ILE A 74 1.24 4.23 3.86
C ILE A 74 2.25 5.29 4.30
N THR A 75 3.24 4.87 5.07
CA THR A 75 4.22 5.77 5.69
C THR A 75 5.29 6.25 4.71
N ARG A 76 6.00 7.28 5.14
CA ARG A 76 7.09 7.90 4.38
C ARG A 76 8.16 6.89 3.98
N GLY A 77 8.63 6.98 2.74
CA GLY A 77 9.70 6.18 2.20
C GLY A 77 9.30 4.81 1.67
N VAL A 78 8.06 4.38 1.90
CA VAL A 78 7.55 3.09 1.39
C VAL A 78 7.63 3.04 -0.13
N VAL A 79 8.04 1.89 -0.64
CA VAL A 79 7.99 1.58 -2.07
C VAL A 79 6.99 0.45 -2.29
N ILE A 80 5.97 0.72 -3.08
CA ILE A 80 4.99 -0.29 -3.55
C ILE A 80 5.16 -0.40 -5.05
N GLU A 81 5.53 -1.58 -5.53
CA GLU A 81 5.70 -1.85 -6.96
C GLU A 81 4.36 -2.09 -7.66
N ASP A 82 4.41 -2.34 -8.96
CA ASP A 82 3.24 -2.51 -9.80
C ASP A 82 2.36 -3.71 -9.39
N ASP A 83 1.09 -3.65 -9.74
CA ASP A 83 0.13 -4.75 -9.60
C ASP A 83 -0.09 -5.24 -8.16
N VAL A 84 0.34 -4.47 -7.15
CA VAL A 84 0.16 -4.81 -5.73
C VAL A 84 -1.28 -4.56 -5.28
N PHE A 85 -1.80 -5.47 -4.46
CA PHE A 85 -3.06 -5.29 -3.75
C PHE A 85 -2.80 -5.07 -2.26
N VAL A 86 -3.35 -4.00 -1.71
CA VAL A 86 -3.31 -3.65 -0.28
C VAL A 86 -4.72 -3.62 0.26
N GLY A 87 -5.06 -4.58 1.11
CA GLY A 87 -6.38 -4.71 1.73
C GLY A 87 -6.73 -3.56 2.67
N PRO A 88 -8.00 -3.44 3.08
CA PRO A 88 -8.44 -2.33 3.92
C PRO A 88 -7.76 -2.33 5.30
N GLY A 89 -7.48 -1.13 5.82
CA GLY A 89 -6.90 -0.96 7.14
C GLY A 89 -5.46 -1.44 7.29
N VAL A 90 -4.73 -1.62 6.20
CA VAL A 90 -3.31 -1.97 6.25
C VAL A 90 -2.49 -0.77 6.70
N ILE A 91 -1.53 -1.01 7.58
CA ILE A 91 -0.60 -0.02 8.10
C ILE A 91 0.83 -0.45 7.79
N THR A 92 1.61 0.44 7.19
CA THR A 92 3.07 0.29 7.11
C THR A 92 3.74 1.13 8.20
N LEU A 93 4.88 0.68 8.71
CA LEU A 93 5.69 1.40 9.67
C LEU A 93 7.09 1.62 9.10
N ASN A 94 7.75 2.71 9.47
CA ASN A 94 9.05 3.10 8.91
C ASN A 94 10.08 3.52 9.96
N ASP A 95 9.77 3.45 11.24
CA ASP A 95 10.71 3.74 12.34
C ASP A 95 10.65 2.60 13.37
N HIS A 96 11.72 1.81 13.42
CA HIS A 96 11.77 0.59 14.24
C HIS A 96 11.96 0.88 15.74
N LEU A 97 12.68 1.92 16.04
CA LEU A 97 13.05 2.28 17.43
C LEU A 97 12.36 3.56 17.91
N MET A 98 11.48 4.14 17.12
CA MET A 98 10.82 5.43 17.41
C MET A 98 11.84 6.54 17.73
N ASN A 99 12.98 6.52 17.04
CA ASN A 99 14.09 7.44 17.23
C ASN A 99 14.34 8.36 16.00
N GLY A 100 13.44 8.33 15.01
CA GLY A 100 13.51 9.15 13.80
C GLY A 100 14.44 8.59 12.70
N VAL A 101 15.04 7.42 12.90
CA VAL A 101 15.82 6.73 11.86
C VAL A 101 14.85 5.91 11.00
N LEU A 102 14.58 6.41 9.79
CA LEU A 102 13.61 5.81 8.91
C LEU A 102 14.18 4.62 8.14
N CYS A 103 13.44 3.52 8.14
CA CYS A 103 13.70 2.33 7.35
C CYS A 103 12.36 1.82 6.82
N ALA A 104 11.97 2.29 5.65
CA ALA A 104 10.65 1.99 5.11
C ALA A 104 10.58 0.59 4.46
N PRO A 105 9.44 -0.09 4.54
CA PRO A 105 9.24 -1.36 3.85
C PRO A 105 9.15 -1.20 2.33
N ARG A 106 9.45 -2.30 1.64
CA ARG A 106 9.27 -2.45 0.20
C ARG A 106 8.29 -3.59 -0.09
N ILE A 107 7.29 -3.34 -0.91
CA ILE A 107 6.29 -4.31 -1.35
C ILE A 107 6.48 -4.53 -2.83
N CYS A 108 6.97 -5.73 -3.19
CA CYS A 108 7.33 -6.05 -4.56
C CYS A 108 6.13 -6.41 -5.42
N GLN A 109 6.35 -6.41 -6.72
CA GLN A 109 5.33 -6.55 -7.76
C GLN A 109 4.36 -7.72 -7.51
N GLY A 110 3.08 -7.44 -7.68
CA GLY A 110 2.01 -8.45 -7.61
C GLY A 110 1.76 -9.03 -6.22
N ALA A 111 2.42 -8.55 -5.17
CA ALA A 111 2.15 -8.98 -3.80
C ALA A 111 0.73 -8.60 -3.37
N LYS A 112 0.15 -9.40 -2.47
CA LYS A 112 -1.21 -9.19 -1.95
C LYS A 112 -1.17 -9.13 -0.43
N ILE A 113 -1.59 -8.02 0.13
CA ILE A 113 -1.60 -7.77 1.58
C ILE A 113 -3.03 -7.84 2.07
N GLY A 114 -3.34 -8.81 2.92
CA GLY A 114 -4.66 -8.96 3.54
C GLY A 114 -5.00 -7.80 4.48
N GLY A 115 -6.28 -7.46 4.56
CA GLY A 115 -6.76 -6.33 5.36
C GLY A 115 -6.38 -6.40 6.84
N GLY A 116 -6.20 -5.24 7.47
CA GLY A 116 -5.80 -5.12 8.87
C GLY A 116 -4.39 -5.59 9.19
N SER A 117 -3.55 -5.84 8.19
CA SER A 117 -2.16 -6.25 8.42
C SER A 117 -1.27 -5.06 8.76
N VAL A 118 -0.22 -5.34 9.54
CA VAL A 118 0.82 -4.36 9.90
C VAL A 118 2.16 -4.83 9.33
N ILE A 119 2.81 -3.98 8.55
CA ILE A 119 4.13 -4.24 7.97
C ILE A 119 5.16 -3.43 8.76
N LEU A 120 6.09 -4.11 9.40
CA LEU A 120 7.11 -3.46 10.22
C LEU A 120 8.18 -2.76 9.36
N PRO A 121 8.96 -1.84 9.97
CA PRO A 121 10.02 -1.12 9.25
C PRO A 121 11.05 -2.04 8.61
N GLY A 122 11.54 -1.64 7.44
CA GLY A 122 12.63 -2.32 6.73
C GLY A 122 12.28 -3.66 6.08
N ILE A 123 11.03 -4.10 6.17
CA ILE A 123 10.59 -5.39 5.64
C ILE A 123 10.46 -5.36 4.13
N VAL A 124 10.93 -6.42 3.47
CA VAL A 124 10.70 -6.68 2.05
C VAL A 124 9.64 -7.76 1.90
N ILE A 125 8.53 -7.40 1.24
CA ILE A 125 7.51 -8.36 0.80
C ILE A 125 7.85 -8.74 -0.63
N GLY A 126 8.23 -10.00 -0.85
CA GLY A 126 8.67 -10.50 -2.16
C GLY A 126 7.56 -10.53 -3.21
N GLU A 127 7.97 -10.64 -4.47
CA GLU A 127 7.04 -10.69 -5.61
C GLU A 127 5.96 -11.75 -5.44
N ARG A 128 4.71 -11.38 -5.72
CA ARG A 128 3.54 -12.28 -5.64
C ARG A 128 3.35 -12.98 -4.30
N ALA A 129 4.01 -12.50 -3.24
CA ALA A 129 3.78 -13.00 -1.89
C ALA A 129 2.35 -12.67 -1.42
N LEU A 130 1.82 -13.51 -0.56
CA LEU A 130 0.49 -13.35 0.03
C LEU A 130 0.60 -13.19 1.54
N ILE A 131 0.11 -12.09 2.05
CA ILE A 131 -0.01 -11.81 3.47
C ILE A 131 -1.47 -12.02 3.89
N GLY A 132 -1.72 -12.96 4.79
CA GLY A 132 -3.06 -13.19 5.33
C GLY A 132 -3.57 -11.99 6.13
N ALA A 133 -4.89 -11.78 6.16
CA ALA A 133 -5.51 -10.68 6.89
C ALA A 133 -5.15 -10.70 8.39
N GLY A 134 -5.03 -9.52 9.00
CA GLY A 134 -4.69 -9.36 10.41
C GLY A 134 -3.26 -9.76 10.79
N SER A 135 -2.38 -9.93 9.83
CA SER A 135 -1.00 -10.36 10.07
C SER A 135 -0.11 -9.21 10.55
N VAL A 136 0.85 -9.54 11.41
CA VAL A 136 1.96 -8.64 11.77
C VAL A 136 3.25 -9.17 11.17
N VAL A 137 3.71 -8.54 10.07
CA VAL A 137 4.87 -8.98 9.31
C VAL A 137 6.13 -8.36 9.89
N ARG A 138 6.98 -9.19 10.49
CA ARG A 138 8.18 -8.80 11.23
C ARG A 138 9.49 -9.26 10.58
N ARG A 139 9.41 -9.96 9.48
CA ARG A 139 10.56 -10.48 8.71
C ARG A 139 10.23 -10.42 7.24
N ASP A 140 11.25 -10.39 6.42
CA ASP A 140 11.10 -10.47 4.97
C ASP A 140 10.30 -11.69 4.56
N VAL A 141 9.48 -11.52 3.53
CA VAL A 141 8.65 -12.58 2.97
C VAL A 141 9.20 -12.95 1.60
N PRO A 142 9.64 -14.20 1.39
CA PRO A 142 10.16 -14.61 0.10
C PRO A 142 9.12 -14.49 -1.04
N PRO A 143 9.57 -14.33 -2.30
CA PRO A 143 8.67 -14.33 -3.44
C PRO A 143 7.75 -15.55 -3.46
N GLY A 144 6.47 -15.33 -3.77
CA GLY A 144 5.45 -16.36 -3.85
C GLY A 144 5.05 -17.03 -2.52
N ALA A 145 5.69 -16.67 -1.41
CA ALA A 145 5.36 -17.24 -0.11
C ALA A 145 4.03 -16.71 0.43
N THR A 146 3.34 -17.54 1.19
CA THR A 146 2.15 -17.15 1.97
C THR A 146 2.50 -17.15 3.46
N VAL A 147 2.24 -16.02 4.13
CA VAL A 147 2.44 -15.88 5.57
C VAL A 147 1.18 -15.37 6.24
N VAL A 148 0.90 -15.85 7.45
CA VAL A 148 -0.28 -15.43 8.23
C VAL A 148 0.05 -15.33 9.71
N GLY A 149 -0.70 -14.50 10.42
CA GLY A 149 -0.74 -14.45 11.87
C GLY A 149 0.08 -13.31 12.50
N ASN A 150 0.01 -13.23 13.79
CA ASN A 150 0.78 -12.31 14.63
C ASN A 150 1.68 -13.14 15.56
N SER A 151 2.92 -13.26 15.36
CA SER A 151 3.83 -12.81 14.28
C SER A 151 3.60 -13.63 12.99
N ALA A 152 3.58 -13.00 11.84
CA ALA A 152 3.32 -13.70 10.57
C ALA A 152 4.35 -14.81 10.30
N ARG A 153 3.85 -16.00 9.96
CA ARG A 153 4.65 -17.18 9.65
C ARG A 153 4.21 -17.80 8.33
N PRO A 154 5.12 -18.51 7.61
CA PRO A 154 4.75 -19.27 6.42
C PRO A 154 3.64 -20.26 6.72
N THR A 155 2.69 -20.39 5.82
CA THR A 155 1.72 -21.49 5.84
C THR A 155 2.30 -22.67 5.06
N ILE A 156 2.11 -23.88 5.58
CA ILE A 156 2.35 -25.09 4.82
C ILE A 156 1.21 -25.17 3.81
N ALA A 157 1.53 -25.19 2.51
CA ALA A 157 0.53 -25.47 1.48
C ALA A 157 -0.07 -26.85 1.79
N LYS A 158 -1.34 -26.90 2.16
CA LYS A 158 -2.07 -28.15 2.16
C LYS A 158 -2.19 -28.55 0.69
N HIS A 159 -1.40 -29.53 0.27
CA HIS A 159 -1.69 -30.25 -0.96
C HIS A 159 -3.13 -30.74 -0.84
N ALA A 160 -4.00 -30.27 -1.71
CA ALA A 160 -5.31 -30.89 -1.88
C ALA A 160 -5.03 -32.33 -2.34
N SER A 161 -5.09 -33.26 -1.40
CA SER A 161 -5.19 -34.68 -1.74
C SER A 161 -6.57 -34.87 -2.36
N THR A 162 -6.61 -34.79 -3.68
CA THR A 162 -7.70 -35.37 -4.44
C THR A 162 -7.62 -36.86 -4.22
N THR A 163 -8.42 -37.39 -3.34
CA THR A 163 -8.74 -38.82 -3.29
C THR A 163 -9.99 -39.04 -4.12
N ALA A 164 -9.83 -39.90 -5.08
CA ALA A 164 -10.83 -40.40 -6.02
C ALA A 164 -12.09 -40.95 -5.33
#